data_51b0b36e3bba02f0c08dc5badfb27993
#
_entry.id   51b0b36e3bba02f0c08dc5badfb27993
#
_cell.length_a   1.000
_cell.length_b   1.000
_cell.length_c   1.000
_cell.angle_alpha   90.00
_cell.angle_beta   90.00
_cell.angle_gamma   90.00
#
_symmetry.space_group_name_H-M   'P 1'
#
loop_
_entity.id
_entity.type
_entity.pdbx_description
1 polymer ?
#
loop_
_entity_poly.entity_id
_entity_poly.type
_entity_poly.pdbx_seq_one_letter_code
_entity_poly.pdbx_strand_id
1 'polypeptide(L)'
;MLGSDAAACLQRNQPAIEVAVIGLKDRTGNLKLELFPATEDDFLKDDRDLIAAGKFFHRVRIPTPATGPATLCIKAPEPGRYALFVTHDRDEKNKFNVWTDGAGLPANQRIGRAKPKLSQAIVTVPRGVARITVQVQYLRGLIPSFGPVDD
;
A
#
# COMPACT_ATOMS: atom_id res chain seq x y z
N MET A 1 -9.16 -9.87 -9.45
CA MET A 1 -8.22 -9.82 -8.34
C MET A 1 -6.82 -10.02 -8.87
N LEU A 2 -5.92 -9.13 -8.52
CA LEU A 2 -4.58 -9.08 -9.08
C LEU A 2 -3.53 -9.46 -8.03
N GLY A 3 -2.37 -9.95 -8.51
CA GLY A 3 -1.22 -10.25 -7.67
C GLY A 3 -1.10 -11.70 -7.24
N SER A 4 0.07 -12.04 -6.69
CA SER A 4 0.42 -13.41 -6.30
C SER A 4 -0.41 -13.95 -5.14
N ASP A 5 -1.03 -13.09 -4.34
CA ASP A 5 -1.84 -13.48 -3.19
C ASP A 5 -3.34 -13.54 -3.49
N ALA A 6 -3.75 -13.38 -4.74
CA ALA A 6 -5.17 -13.27 -5.12
C ALA A 6 -6.03 -14.41 -4.58
N ALA A 7 -5.52 -15.64 -4.59
CA ALA A 7 -6.26 -16.80 -4.11
C ALA A 7 -6.71 -16.66 -2.65
N ALA A 8 -5.89 -16.02 -1.80
CA ALA A 8 -6.23 -15.84 -0.39
C ALA A 8 -7.50 -15.00 -0.21
N CYS A 9 -7.65 -13.94 -1.00
CA CYS A 9 -8.84 -13.11 -0.95
C CYS A 9 -10.06 -13.78 -1.59
N LEU A 10 -9.86 -14.53 -2.68
CA LEU A 10 -10.95 -15.20 -3.37
C LEU A 10 -11.53 -16.36 -2.54
N GLN A 11 -10.69 -17.14 -1.89
CA GLN A 11 -11.10 -18.27 -1.07
C GLN A 11 -11.62 -17.86 0.31
N ARG A 12 -11.15 -16.73 0.83
CA ARG A 12 -11.57 -16.15 2.12
C ARG A 12 -11.35 -17.07 3.32
N ASN A 13 -10.35 -17.93 3.26
CA ASN A 13 -10.09 -18.92 4.30
C ASN A 13 -8.83 -18.67 5.10
N GLN A 14 -8.22 -17.49 4.94
CA GLN A 14 -7.02 -17.10 5.67
C GLN A 14 -6.98 -15.57 5.80
N PRO A 15 -6.21 -15.04 6.76
CA PRO A 15 -6.07 -13.60 6.92
C PRO A 15 -5.47 -12.94 5.68
N ALA A 16 -6.17 -11.94 5.17
CA ALA A 16 -5.72 -11.19 4.00
C ALA A 16 -6.43 -9.84 3.94
N ILE A 17 -5.90 -8.95 3.08
CA ILE A 17 -6.48 -7.65 2.81
C ILE A 17 -6.74 -7.54 1.32
N GLU A 18 -8.00 -7.25 0.96
CA GLU A 18 -8.37 -6.89 -0.40
C GLU A 18 -8.33 -5.37 -0.50
N VAL A 19 -7.43 -4.86 -1.33
CA VAL A 19 -7.17 -3.43 -1.47
C VAL A 19 -7.64 -2.95 -2.84
N ALA A 20 -8.67 -2.12 -2.86
CA ALA A 20 -9.08 -1.41 -4.08
C ALA A 20 -8.28 -0.13 -4.17
N VAL A 21 -7.36 -0.06 -5.12
CA VAL A 21 -6.51 1.11 -5.34
C VAL A 21 -7.21 2.05 -6.31
N ILE A 22 -7.48 3.27 -5.88
CA ILE A 22 -8.16 4.29 -6.68
C ILE A 22 -7.32 5.55 -6.78
N GLY A 23 -7.71 6.46 -7.67
CA GLY A 23 -7.06 7.77 -7.80
C GLY A 23 -5.72 7.72 -8.50
N LEU A 24 -5.47 6.70 -9.32
CA LEU A 24 -4.22 6.61 -10.08
C LEU A 24 -4.13 7.75 -11.09
N LYS A 25 -2.99 8.45 -11.10
CA LYS A 25 -2.72 9.56 -12.01
C LYS A 25 -2.61 9.08 -13.46
N ASP A 26 -2.02 7.91 -13.64
CA ASP A 26 -1.90 7.23 -14.92
C ASP A 26 -1.77 5.72 -14.67
N ARG A 27 -1.58 4.96 -15.73
CA ARG A 27 -1.47 3.50 -15.62
C ARG A 27 -0.07 2.99 -15.96
N THR A 28 0.95 3.83 -15.74
CA THR A 28 2.35 3.44 -15.95
C THR A 28 2.91 2.71 -14.73
N GLY A 29 4.07 2.07 -14.90
CA GLY A 29 4.82 1.49 -13.82
C GLY A 29 4.16 0.33 -13.08
N ASN A 30 4.45 0.21 -11.81
CA ASN A 30 4.00 -0.88 -10.96
C ASN A 30 3.18 -0.37 -9.77
N LEU A 31 2.31 -1.23 -9.25
CA LEU A 31 1.65 -1.02 -7.96
C LEU A 31 2.29 -1.95 -6.94
N LYS A 32 2.55 -1.42 -5.73
CA LYS A 32 3.09 -2.21 -4.63
C LYS A 32 2.21 -2.05 -3.41
N LEU A 33 1.95 -3.17 -2.75
CA LEU A 33 1.41 -3.21 -1.39
C LEU A 33 2.50 -3.70 -0.47
N GLU A 34 2.76 -2.97 0.60
CA GLU A 34 3.75 -3.37 1.60
C GLU A 34 3.10 -3.42 2.98
N LEU A 35 3.24 -4.56 3.64
CA LEU A 35 2.64 -4.79 4.95
C LEU A 35 3.74 -4.90 6.00
N PHE A 36 3.63 -4.09 7.05
CA PHE A 36 4.60 -3.94 8.12
C PHE A 36 3.97 -4.31 9.47
N PRO A 37 4.78 -4.64 10.48
CA PRO A 37 4.30 -4.64 11.86
C PRO A 37 3.73 -3.26 12.24
N ALA A 38 2.68 -3.24 13.05
CA ALA A 38 1.98 -2.00 13.40
C ALA A 38 2.67 -1.28 14.57
N THR A 39 3.93 -0.90 14.38
CA THR A 39 4.70 -0.14 15.39
C THR A 39 5.38 1.06 14.74
N GLU A 40 5.63 2.08 15.55
CA GLU A 40 6.33 3.28 15.06
C GLU A 40 7.74 2.96 14.57
N ASP A 41 8.43 2.03 15.23
CA ASP A 41 9.80 1.67 14.88
C ASP A 41 9.88 0.90 13.56
N ASP A 42 8.83 0.17 13.20
CA ASP A 42 8.86 -0.75 12.07
C ASP A 42 8.24 -0.18 10.79
N PHE A 43 7.25 0.71 10.95
CA PHE A 43 6.54 1.25 9.79
C PHE A 43 7.48 2.05 8.88
N LEU A 44 7.49 1.68 7.60
CA LEU A 44 8.34 2.27 6.55
C LEU A 44 9.83 2.04 6.75
N LYS A 45 10.22 1.14 7.63
CA LYS A 45 11.60 0.71 7.76
C LYS A 45 12.01 -0.12 6.55
N ASP A 46 13.30 -0.11 6.22
CA ASP A 46 13.83 -0.92 5.12
C ASP A 46 13.49 -2.39 5.34
N ASP A 47 12.98 -3.06 4.30
CA ASP A 47 12.55 -4.45 4.36
C ASP A 47 13.68 -5.39 4.77
N ARG A 48 14.91 -5.11 4.33
CA ARG A 48 16.09 -5.92 4.69
C ARG A 48 16.38 -5.85 6.18
N ASP A 49 16.19 -4.68 6.79
CA ASP A 49 16.40 -4.49 8.22
C ASP A 49 15.33 -5.23 9.03
N LEU A 50 14.07 -5.19 8.58
CA LEU A 50 12.98 -5.92 9.22
C LEU A 50 13.22 -7.43 9.18
N ILE A 51 13.56 -7.95 8.02
CA ILE A 51 13.82 -9.39 7.83
C ILE A 51 15.02 -9.83 8.66
N ALA A 52 16.10 -9.05 8.66
CA ALA A 52 17.30 -9.34 9.46
C ALA A 52 17.00 -9.36 10.96
N ALA A 53 16.05 -8.55 11.41
CA ALA A 53 15.63 -8.52 12.82
C ALA A 53 14.60 -9.61 13.17
N GLY A 54 14.25 -10.49 12.22
CA GLY A 54 13.25 -11.53 12.43
C GLY A 54 11.82 -11.02 12.50
N LYS A 55 11.57 -9.82 11.99
CA LYS A 55 10.25 -9.22 11.99
C LYS A 55 9.50 -9.51 10.69
N PHE A 56 8.16 -9.42 10.76
CA PHE A 56 7.32 -9.63 9.60
C PHE A 56 7.47 -8.49 8.59
N PHE A 57 7.53 -8.86 7.31
CA PHE A 57 7.40 -7.95 6.18
C PHE A 57 6.88 -8.73 4.99
N HIS A 58 5.94 -8.15 4.25
CA HIS A 58 5.44 -8.80 3.03
C HIS A 58 5.12 -7.74 1.97
N ARG A 59 5.47 -8.05 0.72
CA ARG A 59 5.24 -7.15 -0.43
C ARG A 59 4.55 -7.91 -1.54
N VAL A 60 3.57 -7.26 -2.15
CA VAL A 60 2.96 -7.69 -3.41
C VAL A 60 3.21 -6.60 -4.44
N ARG A 61 3.74 -6.97 -5.61
CA ARG A 61 4.00 -6.04 -6.69
C ARG A 61 3.39 -6.58 -7.98
N ILE A 62 2.72 -5.70 -8.72
CA ILE A 62 2.16 -6.04 -10.04
C ILE A 62 2.42 -4.90 -11.00
N PRO A 63 2.49 -5.17 -12.33
CA PRO A 63 2.37 -4.09 -13.31
C PRO A 63 1.01 -3.39 -13.13
N THR A 64 1.01 -2.07 -13.24
CA THR A 64 -0.25 -1.32 -13.16
C THR A 64 -1.18 -1.78 -14.28
N PRO A 65 -2.43 -2.21 -13.98
CA PRO A 65 -3.34 -2.64 -15.05
C PRO A 65 -3.64 -1.47 -15.98
N ALA A 66 -3.58 -1.73 -17.29
CA ALA A 66 -3.76 -0.69 -18.32
C ALA A 66 -5.15 -0.04 -18.23
N THR A 67 -6.16 -0.82 -17.87
CA THR A 67 -7.55 -0.36 -17.73
C THR A 67 -8.25 -1.14 -16.63
N GLY A 68 -9.39 -0.63 -16.19
CA GLY A 68 -10.24 -1.34 -15.25
C GLY A 68 -9.83 -1.20 -13.79
N PRO A 69 -10.50 -1.93 -12.90
CA PRO A 69 -10.22 -1.86 -11.46
C PRO A 69 -8.81 -2.34 -11.12
N ALA A 70 -8.18 -1.66 -10.18
CA ALA A 70 -6.88 -2.04 -9.64
C ALA A 70 -7.07 -2.58 -8.22
N THR A 71 -7.55 -3.81 -8.12
CA THR A 71 -7.82 -4.48 -6.84
C THR A 71 -6.81 -5.60 -6.63
N LEU A 72 -6.06 -5.51 -5.54
CA LEU A 72 -5.01 -6.45 -5.18
C LEU A 72 -5.31 -7.12 -3.84
N CYS A 73 -4.72 -8.29 -3.64
CA CYS A 73 -4.77 -8.99 -2.37
C CYS A 73 -3.39 -9.08 -1.76
N ILE A 74 -3.28 -8.89 -0.45
CA ILE A 74 -2.05 -9.16 0.30
C ILE A 74 -2.38 -10.01 1.53
N LYS A 75 -1.64 -11.11 1.72
CA LYS A 75 -1.82 -12.00 2.86
C LYS A 75 -1.19 -11.43 4.11
N ALA A 76 -1.82 -11.70 5.26
CA ALA A 76 -1.22 -11.49 6.57
C ALA A 76 -0.93 -12.84 7.22
N PRO A 77 0.09 -12.96 8.07
CA PRO A 77 0.45 -14.26 8.67
C PRO A 77 -0.59 -14.75 9.68
N GLU A 78 -1.30 -13.82 10.32
CA GLU A 78 -2.33 -14.14 11.32
C GLU A 78 -3.28 -12.96 11.46
N PRO A 79 -4.45 -13.13 12.09
CA PRO A 79 -5.32 -12.00 12.41
C PRO A 79 -4.60 -11.02 13.31
N GLY A 80 -4.90 -9.73 13.18
CA GLY A 80 -4.28 -8.69 14.01
C GLY A 80 -4.18 -7.36 13.31
N ARG A 81 -3.39 -6.47 13.90
CA ARG A 81 -3.18 -5.12 13.37
C ARG A 81 -1.86 -5.06 12.62
N TYR A 82 -1.91 -4.43 11.45
CA TYR A 82 -0.74 -4.23 10.59
C TYR A 82 -0.74 -2.81 10.06
N ALA A 83 0.40 -2.39 9.52
CA ALA A 83 0.52 -1.12 8.81
C ALA A 83 0.67 -1.42 7.31
N LEU A 84 -0.16 -0.81 6.48
CA LEU A 84 -0.15 -0.98 5.03
C LEU A 84 0.27 0.32 4.35
N PHE A 85 1.20 0.20 3.41
CA PHE A 85 1.63 1.29 2.55
C PHE A 85 1.42 0.89 1.08
N VAL A 86 0.73 1.74 0.32
CA VAL A 86 0.48 1.53 -1.10
C VAL A 86 1.34 2.50 -1.89
N THR A 87 2.07 1.99 -2.89
CA THR A 87 2.92 2.80 -3.74
C THR A 87 2.56 2.60 -5.20
N HIS A 88 2.44 3.70 -5.94
CA HIS A 88 2.44 3.69 -7.39
C HIS A 88 3.85 4.02 -7.86
N ASP A 89 4.63 2.98 -8.17
CA ASP A 89 6.03 3.07 -8.60
C ASP A 89 6.06 3.34 -10.11
N ARG A 90 5.93 4.62 -10.48
CA ARG A 90 5.73 5.01 -11.88
C ARG A 90 6.98 4.84 -12.74
N ASP A 91 8.17 4.98 -12.14
CA ASP A 91 9.44 4.83 -12.88
C ASP A 91 10.04 3.42 -12.79
N GLU A 92 9.37 2.49 -12.10
CA GLU A 92 9.77 1.08 -11.98
C GLU A 92 11.16 0.86 -11.33
N LYS A 93 11.63 1.82 -10.55
CA LYS A 93 12.96 1.75 -9.93
C LYS A 93 12.97 1.06 -8.58
N ASN A 94 11.80 0.68 -8.05
CA ASN A 94 11.66 0.00 -6.76
C ASN A 94 12.14 0.82 -5.55
N LYS A 95 12.41 2.10 -5.77
CA LYS A 95 12.78 3.04 -4.73
C LYS A 95 11.81 4.22 -4.83
N PHE A 96 11.17 4.58 -3.73
CA PHE A 96 10.18 5.64 -3.73
C PHE A 96 10.81 6.97 -4.16
N ASN A 97 10.27 7.54 -5.22
CA ASN A 97 10.67 8.83 -5.74
C ASN A 97 9.53 9.81 -5.50
N VAL A 98 9.72 10.75 -4.57
CA VAL A 98 8.66 11.69 -4.18
C VAL A 98 8.16 12.55 -5.35
N TRP A 99 8.99 12.78 -6.37
CA TRP A 99 8.64 13.63 -7.51
C TRP A 99 7.77 12.92 -8.54
N THR A 100 7.88 11.60 -8.66
CA THR A 100 7.19 10.83 -9.71
C THR A 100 6.16 9.86 -9.17
N ASP A 101 6.39 9.28 -7.99
CA ASP A 101 5.60 8.16 -7.49
C ASP A 101 4.40 8.63 -6.68
N GLY A 102 3.40 7.75 -6.56
CA GLY A 102 2.25 7.97 -5.72
C GLY A 102 2.31 7.15 -4.45
N ALA A 103 1.63 7.63 -3.42
CA ALA A 103 1.55 6.97 -2.12
C ALA A 103 0.13 7.00 -1.59
N GLY A 104 -0.29 5.91 -0.94
CA GLY A 104 -1.61 5.83 -0.35
C GLY A 104 -1.60 5.07 0.97
N LEU A 105 -2.54 5.41 1.83
CA LEU A 105 -2.66 4.86 3.18
C LEU A 105 -4.13 4.56 3.49
N PRO A 106 -4.41 3.53 4.29
CA PRO A 106 -5.78 3.10 4.57
C PRO A 106 -6.72 4.19 5.10
N ALA A 107 -6.22 5.15 5.88
CA ALA A 107 -7.06 6.22 6.41
C ALA A 107 -7.53 7.22 5.36
N ASN A 108 -6.88 7.26 4.19
CA ASN A 108 -7.21 8.16 3.08
C ASN A 108 -7.22 9.65 3.45
N GLN A 109 -6.45 10.01 4.46
CA GLN A 109 -6.23 11.40 4.82
C GLN A 109 -5.18 12.00 3.90
N ARG A 110 -5.22 13.32 3.71
CA ARG A 110 -4.20 14.01 2.93
C ARG A 110 -2.83 13.83 3.59
N ILE A 111 -1.86 13.31 2.84
CA ILE A 111 -0.50 13.09 3.35
C ILE A 111 0.22 14.43 3.55
N GLY A 112 0.06 15.33 2.59
CA GLY A 112 0.67 16.65 2.69
C GLY A 112 2.18 16.60 2.50
N ARG A 113 2.90 17.30 3.37
CA ARG A 113 4.37 17.44 3.29
C ARG A 113 5.11 16.64 4.35
N ALA A 114 4.38 16.08 5.29
CA ALA A 114 4.96 15.29 6.37
C ALA A 114 5.09 13.82 5.96
N LYS A 115 6.03 13.12 6.61
CA LYS A 115 6.15 11.67 6.45
C LYS A 115 4.84 10.99 6.90
N PRO A 116 4.37 9.94 6.19
CA PRO A 116 3.17 9.21 6.62
C PRO A 116 3.30 8.71 8.05
N LYS A 117 2.20 8.83 8.80
CA LYS A 117 2.14 8.41 10.20
C LYS A 117 1.58 7.00 10.32
N LEU A 118 2.05 6.26 11.31
CA LEU A 118 1.54 4.92 11.60
C LEU A 118 0.02 4.92 11.74
N SER A 119 -0.57 5.91 12.43
CA SER A 119 -2.01 6.00 12.62
C SER A 119 -2.81 6.05 11.32
N GLN A 120 -2.21 6.52 10.23
CA GLN A 120 -2.84 6.57 8.92
C GLN A 120 -2.79 5.23 8.18
N ALA A 121 -1.91 4.33 8.62
CA ALA A 121 -1.57 3.10 7.91
C ALA A 121 -2.25 1.84 8.49
N ILE A 122 -2.87 1.92 9.64
CA ILE A 122 -3.35 0.74 10.37
C ILE A 122 -4.52 0.06 9.65
N VAL A 123 -4.41 -1.26 9.55
CA VAL A 123 -5.49 -2.15 9.11
C VAL A 123 -5.64 -3.25 10.14
N THR A 124 -6.87 -3.51 10.56
CA THR A 124 -7.20 -4.66 11.39
C THR A 124 -7.63 -5.81 10.49
N VAL A 125 -6.89 -6.90 10.54
CA VAL A 125 -7.13 -8.07 9.69
C VAL A 125 -7.83 -9.15 10.50
N PRO A 126 -9.02 -9.61 10.07
CA PRO A 126 -9.75 -10.69 10.73
C PRO A 126 -9.18 -12.06 10.34
N ARG A 127 -9.84 -13.12 10.73
CA ARG A 127 -9.48 -14.47 10.28
C ARG A 127 -9.68 -14.67 8.78
N GLY A 128 -10.58 -13.92 8.18
CA GLY A 128 -10.84 -13.91 6.75
C GLY A 128 -10.23 -12.69 6.09
N VAL A 129 -10.99 -12.03 5.24
CA VAL A 129 -10.51 -10.93 4.39
C VAL A 129 -11.06 -9.59 4.87
N ALA A 130 -10.15 -8.64 5.14
CA ALA A 130 -10.51 -7.24 5.30
C ALA A 130 -10.58 -6.60 3.90
N ARG A 131 -11.58 -5.75 3.67
CA ARG A 131 -11.73 -5.02 2.41
C ARG A 131 -11.55 -3.54 2.67
N ILE A 132 -10.64 -2.92 1.95
CA ILE A 132 -10.37 -1.48 2.07
C ILE A 132 -10.20 -0.85 0.70
N THR A 133 -10.37 0.45 0.67
CA THR A 133 -10.10 1.29 -0.51
C THR A 133 -9.00 2.26 -0.15
N VAL A 134 -7.98 2.36 -0.99
CA VAL A 134 -6.87 3.29 -0.78
C VAL A 134 -6.77 4.23 -1.97
N GLN A 135 -6.84 5.53 -1.71
CA GLN A 135 -6.67 6.56 -2.73
C GLN A 135 -5.21 6.97 -2.79
N VAL A 136 -4.60 6.82 -3.96
CA VAL A 136 -3.21 7.19 -4.18
C VAL A 136 -3.10 8.70 -4.34
N GLN A 137 -2.10 9.30 -3.72
CA GLN A 137 -1.82 10.73 -3.73
C GLN A 137 -0.46 10.98 -4.38
N TYR A 138 -0.33 12.16 -4.98
CA TYR A 138 0.88 12.55 -5.71
C TYR A 138 1.30 13.94 -5.28
N LEU A 139 2.59 14.24 -5.43
CA LEU A 139 3.12 15.57 -5.13
C LEU A 139 2.57 16.58 -6.14
N ARG A 140 1.99 17.68 -5.66
CA ARG A 140 1.34 18.66 -6.51
C ARG A 140 1.28 20.02 -5.82
N GLY A 141 1.03 21.06 -6.63
CA GLY A 141 0.85 22.43 -6.17
C GLY A 141 2.09 23.28 -6.30
N LEU A 142 1.94 24.58 -6.11
CA LEU A 142 3.05 25.55 -6.16
C LEU A 142 4.01 25.34 -5.00
N ILE A 143 3.46 25.02 -3.82
CA ILE A 143 4.24 24.52 -2.69
C ILE A 143 3.96 23.04 -2.64
N PRO A 144 4.85 22.19 -3.19
CA PRO A 144 4.49 20.78 -3.42
C PRO A 144 4.11 20.03 -2.13
N SER A 145 2.98 19.35 -2.19
CA SER A 145 2.51 18.48 -1.12
C SER A 145 1.72 17.32 -1.70
N PHE A 146 1.70 16.17 -1.01
CA PHE A 146 0.94 15.02 -1.47
C PHE A 146 -0.56 15.24 -1.27
N GLY A 147 -1.32 14.97 -2.32
CA GLY A 147 -2.77 15.05 -2.31
C GLY A 147 -3.38 14.26 -3.46
N PRO A 148 -4.71 14.07 -3.43
CA PRO A 148 -5.41 13.39 -4.50
C PRO A 148 -5.29 14.13 -5.83
N VAL A 149 -5.36 13.39 -6.94
CA VAL A 149 -5.26 13.97 -8.29
C VAL A 149 -6.40 14.95 -8.56
N ASP A 150 -7.59 14.64 -8.07
CA ASP A 150 -8.81 15.44 -8.31
C ASP A 150 -9.05 16.52 -7.26
N ASP A 151 -8.07 16.80 -6.45
CA ASP A 151 -8.19 17.78 -5.37
C ASP A 151 -8.06 19.23 -5.88
#